data_0c4755356303628117e6a157d06a2ed7
#
_entry.id   0c4755356303628117e6a157d06a2ed7
#
_cell.length_a   1.000
_cell.length_b   1.000
_cell.length_c   1.000
_cell.angle_alpha   90.00
_cell.angle_beta   90.00
_cell.angle_gamma   90.00
#
_symmetry.space_group_name_H-M   'P 1'
#
loop_
_entity.id
_entity.type
_entity.pdbx_description
1 polymer ?
#
loop_
_entity_poly.entity_id
_entity_poly.type
_entity_poly.pdbx_seq_one_letter_code
_entity_poly.pdbx_strand_id
1 'polypeptide(L)'
;MSIFKSLAVAAIAAGALGACQTVVEPNPVCDFTKVQEARDNPSSGPVLVSLVPGAHTDMPLNTVNITDVAVTNKILLQATNAQRTETGNVRVWARMVNCTDFALQLEGRTHFLNAGQAPVEGVTAWKRVFMSPRSIGTFTDLSIAAKDVETYLIEIREGT
;
A
#
# COMPACT_ATOMS: atom_id res chain seq x y z
N MET A 1 83.36 -3.62 22.40
CA MET A 1 82.71 -4.67 21.60
C MET A 1 81.22 -4.58 21.86
N SER A 2 80.52 -3.87 21.03
CA SER A 2 79.10 -3.66 21.19
C SER A 2 78.41 -3.81 19.80
N ILE A 3 77.60 -4.81 19.71
CA ILE A 3 76.92 -5.20 18.47
C ILE A 3 75.55 -4.54 18.46
N PHE A 4 75.34 -3.55 17.58
CA PHE A 4 74.03 -2.99 17.31
C PHE A 4 73.26 -3.90 16.36
N LYS A 5 72.16 -4.46 16.84
CA LYS A 5 71.18 -5.17 15.99
C LYS A 5 70.13 -4.18 15.56
N SER A 6 70.11 -3.83 14.28
CA SER A 6 69.05 -3.04 13.66
C SER A 6 67.82 -3.92 13.46
N LEU A 7 66.70 -3.56 14.09
CA LEU A 7 65.37 -4.10 13.80
C LEU A 7 64.74 -3.27 12.68
N ALA A 8 64.51 -3.89 11.53
CA ALA A 8 63.71 -3.34 10.46
C ALA A 8 62.21 -3.58 10.77
N VAL A 9 61.46 -2.50 10.95
CA VAL A 9 60.01 -2.56 11.11
C VAL A 9 59.40 -2.49 9.72
N ALA A 10 58.81 -3.60 9.26
CA ALA A 10 58.03 -3.65 8.03
C ALA A 10 56.61 -3.16 8.34
N ALA A 11 56.27 -1.98 7.82
CA ALA A 11 54.91 -1.44 7.86
C ALA A 11 54.04 -2.16 6.79
N ILE A 12 53.12 -2.99 7.21
CA ILE A 12 52.11 -3.58 6.35
C ILE A 12 50.97 -2.57 6.18
N ALA A 13 50.88 -1.93 5.02
CA ALA A 13 49.77 -1.10 4.63
C ALA A 13 48.59 -2.02 4.24
N ALA A 14 47.65 -2.22 5.15
CA ALA A 14 46.38 -2.89 4.87
C ALA A 14 45.51 -1.94 4.05
N GLY A 15 45.47 -2.12 2.73
CA GLY A 15 44.55 -1.45 1.83
C GLY A 15 43.11 -1.90 2.15
N ALA A 16 42.32 -0.99 2.70
CA ALA A 16 40.88 -1.17 2.83
C ALA A 16 40.25 -1.10 1.44
N LEU A 17 40.01 -2.24 0.81
CA LEU A 17 39.12 -2.36 -0.33
C LEU A 17 37.70 -2.11 0.16
N GLY A 18 37.24 -0.88 0.04
CA GLY A 18 35.83 -0.52 0.22
C GLY A 18 35.01 -1.23 -0.85
N ALA A 19 34.48 -2.40 -0.51
CA ALA A 19 33.45 -3.02 -1.33
C ALA A 19 32.24 -2.08 -1.37
N CYS A 20 32.03 -1.39 -2.49
CA CYS A 20 30.76 -0.78 -2.79
C CYS A 20 29.71 -1.89 -2.83
N GLN A 21 29.03 -2.12 -1.73
CA GLN A 21 27.83 -2.93 -1.72
C GLN A 21 26.78 -2.13 -2.49
N THR A 22 26.53 -2.52 -3.73
CA THR A 22 25.34 -2.10 -4.45
C THR A 22 24.15 -2.60 -3.64
N VAL A 23 23.47 -1.69 -2.95
CA VAL A 23 22.18 -1.97 -2.34
C VAL A 23 21.25 -2.26 -3.50
N VAL A 24 21.01 -3.52 -3.78
CA VAL A 24 19.96 -3.94 -4.69
C VAL A 24 18.66 -3.64 -3.96
N GLU A 25 17.98 -2.56 -4.36
CA GLU A 25 16.62 -2.30 -3.88
C GLU A 25 15.77 -3.55 -4.16
N PRO A 26 15.11 -4.13 -3.13
CA PRO A 26 14.30 -5.30 -3.35
C PRO A 26 13.17 -4.95 -4.31
N ASN A 27 13.21 -5.53 -5.49
CA ASN A 27 12.13 -5.38 -6.46
C ASN A 27 10.85 -5.99 -5.86
N PRO A 28 9.73 -5.26 -5.80
CA PRO A 28 8.51 -5.78 -5.21
C PRO A 28 8.06 -7.05 -5.94
N VAL A 29 7.82 -8.11 -5.18
CA VAL A 29 7.34 -9.38 -5.73
C VAL A 29 5.85 -9.23 -6.03
N CYS A 30 5.49 -9.41 -7.29
CA CYS A 30 4.11 -9.37 -7.77
C CYS A 30 3.55 -10.79 -7.90
N ASP A 31 2.99 -11.30 -6.82
CA ASP A 31 2.31 -12.61 -6.79
C ASP A 31 0.80 -12.41 -6.85
N PHE A 32 0.19 -12.82 -7.97
CA PHE A 32 -1.25 -12.74 -8.20
C PHE A 32 -2.01 -14.01 -7.83
N THR A 33 -1.34 -15.05 -7.33
CA THR A 33 -1.96 -16.35 -7.03
C THR A 33 -3.16 -16.19 -6.10
N LYS A 34 -3.03 -15.44 -5.02
CA LYS A 34 -4.13 -15.18 -4.07
C LYS A 34 -5.28 -14.40 -4.68
N VAL A 35 -5.00 -13.50 -5.62
CA VAL A 35 -6.04 -12.74 -6.34
C VAL A 35 -6.82 -13.70 -7.25
N GLN A 36 -6.14 -14.63 -7.91
CA GLN A 36 -6.78 -15.64 -8.75
C GLN A 36 -7.62 -16.60 -7.90
N GLU A 37 -7.08 -17.10 -6.80
CA GLU A 37 -7.83 -17.95 -5.85
C GLU A 37 -9.11 -17.28 -5.34
N ALA A 38 -9.04 -15.96 -5.00
CA ALA A 38 -10.21 -15.21 -4.57
C ALA A 38 -11.25 -15.02 -5.67
N ARG A 39 -10.84 -14.97 -6.95
CA ARG A 39 -11.76 -14.92 -8.10
C ARG A 39 -12.43 -16.26 -8.37
N ASP A 40 -11.66 -17.33 -8.22
CA ASP A 40 -12.15 -18.70 -8.46
C ASP A 40 -13.05 -19.16 -7.29
N ASN A 41 -12.97 -18.46 -6.14
CA ASN A 41 -13.77 -18.74 -4.95
C ASN A 41 -14.55 -17.48 -4.49
N PRO A 42 -15.64 -17.11 -5.17
CA PRO A 42 -16.38 -15.87 -4.93
C PRO A 42 -17.00 -15.75 -3.53
N SER A 43 -17.06 -16.85 -2.75
CA SER A 43 -17.54 -16.81 -1.37
C SER A 43 -16.60 -16.11 -0.37
N SER A 44 -15.37 -15.86 -0.75
CA SER A 44 -14.34 -15.18 0.08
C SER A 44 -14.16 -13.70 -0.23
N GLY A 45 -14.92 -13.13 -1.15
CA GLY A 45 -14.92 -11.70 -1.44
C GLY A 45 -15.60 -10.86 -0.37
N PRO A 46 -15.34 -9.55 -0.29
CA PRO A 46 -16.09 -8.66 0.57
C PRO A 46 -17.56 -8.69 0.15
N VAL A 47 -18.41 -9.29 0.96
CA VAL A 47 -19.83 -9.37 0.69
C VAL A 47 -20.45 -8.04 1.10
N LEU A 48 -20.69 -7.15 0.15
CA LEU A 48 -21.40 -5.89 0.36
C LEU A 48 -22.90 -6.08 0.52
N VAL A 49 -23.40 -7.31 0.32
CA VAL A 49 -24.82 -7.66 0.42
C VAL A 49 -24.97 -8.72 1.49
N SER A 50 -25.91 -8.50 2.42
CA SER A 50 -26.24 -9.52 3.41
C SER A 50 -26.74 -10.79 2.73
N LEU A 51 -26.06 -11.90 2.97
CA LEU A 51 -26.45 -13.23 2.46
C LEU A 51 -27.65 -13.80 3.26
N VAL A 52 -27.93 -13.26 4.42
CA VAL A 52 -29.04 -13.68 5.28
C VAL A 52 -30.00 -12.50 5.44
N PRO A 53 -31.29 -12.66 5.11
CA PRO A 53 -32.27 -11.61 5.32
C PRO A 53 -32.27 -11.09 6.76
N GLY A 54 -32.14 -9.78 6.94
CA GLY A 54 -32.09 -9.13 8.25
C GLY A 54 -30.74 -9.20 9.00
N ALA A 55 -29.73 -9.87 8.44
CA ALA A 55 -28.37 -9.78 8.95
C ALA A 55 -27.60 -8.64 8.27
N HIS A 56 -26.79 -7.94 9.04
CA HIS A 56 -25.84 -6.96 8.52
C HIS A 56 -24.48 -7.66 8.34
N THR A 57 -23.86 -7.44 7.19
CA THR A 57 -22.45 -7.84 6.98
C THR A 57 -21.61 -6.63 7.37
N ASP A 58 -20.79 -6.80 8.42
CA ASP A 58 -19.87 -5.76 8.83
C ASP A 58 -18.87 -5.50 7.69
N MET A 59 -18.80 -4.24 7.29
CA MET A 59 -17.77 -3.82 6.34
C MET A 59 -16.45 -3.76 7.10
N PRO A 60 -15.43 -4.55 6.72
CA PRO A 60 -14.15 -4.52 7.41
C PRO A 60 -13.52 -3.12 7.30
N LEU A 61 -12.91 -2.65 8.38
CA LEU A 61 -12.01 -1.51 8.35
C LEU A 61 -10.85 -1.79 7.39
N ASN A 62 -10.33 -0.75 6.76
CA ASN A 62 -9.14 -0.85 5.91
C ASN A 62 -9.37 -1.65 4.61
N THR A 63 -10.54 -1.51 4.02
CA THR A 63 -10.88 -2.20 2.77
C THR A 63 -10.64 -1.31 1.56
N VAL A 64 -10.06 -1.91 0.52
CA VAL A 64 -9.91 -1.32 -0.81
C VAL A 64 -10.66 -2.18 -1.82
N ASN A 65 -11.49 -1.52 -2.63
CA ASN A 65 -12.18 -2.14 -3.76
C ASN A 65 -11.55 -1.62 -5.06
N ILE A 66 -11.03 -2.52 -5.88
CA ILE A 66 -10.57 -2.19 -7.23
C ILE A 66 -11.78 -2.36 -8.14
N THR A 67 -12.36 -1.26 -8.57
CA THR A 67 -13.62 -1.26 -9.34
C THR A 67 -13.41 -1.51 -10.83
N ASP A 68 -12.17 -1.38 -11.31
CA ASP A 68 -11.81 -1.56 -12.71
C ASP A 68 -11.05 -2.86 -12.93
N VAL A 69 -11.65 -3.77 -13.71
CA VAL A 69 -11.05 -5.07 -14.06
C VAL A 69 -9.69 -4.90 -14.76
N ALA A 70 -9.51 -3.82 -15.56
CA ALA A 70 -8.25 -3.56 -16.25
C ALA A 70 -7.08 -3.32 -15.28
N VAL A 71 -7.37 -2.79 -14.10
CA VAL A 71 -6.36 -2.51 -13.06
C VAL A 71 -6.05 -3.74 -12.20
N THR A 72 -7.00 -4.65 -12.05
CA THR A 72 -6.90 -5.79 -11.13
C THR A 72 -5.70 -6.72 -11.41
N ASN A 73 -5.24 -6.78 -12.64
CA ASN A 73 -4.07 -7.57 -13.04
C ASN A 73 -2.78 -6.74 -13.17
N LYS A 74 -2.84 -5.46 -12.88
CA LYS A 74 -1.71 -4.53 -13.02
C LYS A 74 -1.13 -4.11 -11.68
N ILE A 75 -1.95 -4.10 -10.63
CA ILE A 75 -1.54 -3.66 -9.30
C ILE A 75 -1.83 -4.69 -8.23
N LEU A 76 -1.03 -4.68 -7.18
CA LEU A 76 -1.30 -5.37 -5.93
C LEU A 76 -1.44 -4.37 -4.80
N LEU A 77 -2.45 -4.59 -3.95
CA LEU A 77 -2.58 -3.89 -2.69
C LEU A 77 -1.57 -4.47 -1.69
N GLN A 78 -0.69 -3.62 -1.18
CA GLN A 78 0.31 -4.03 -0.20
C GLN A 78 -0.15 -3.79 1.24
N ALA A 79 -0.78 -2.66 1.50
CA ALA A 79 -1.28 -2.30 2.83
C ALA A 79 -2.34 -1.21 2.73
N THR A 80 -3.26 -1.21 3.68
CA THR A 80 -4.18 -0.10 3.96
C THR A 80 -4.16 0.22 5.43
N ASN A 81 -4.45 1.46 5.79
CA ASN A 81 -4.57 1.86 7.18
C ASN A 81 -5.43 3.12 7.31
N ALA A 82 -5.94 3.33 8.52
CA ALA A 82 -6.60 4.56 8.93
C ALA A 82 -5.98 5.09 10.22
N GLN A 83 -5.88 6.39 10.32
CA GLN A 83 -5.38 7.08 11.50
C GLN A 83 -6.28 8.27 11.82
N ARG A 84 -6.74 8.35 13.06
CA ARG A 84 -7.42 9.55 13.54
C ARG A 84 -6.40 10.65 13.82
N THR A 85 -6.65 11.83 13.26
CA THR A 85 -5.80 13.00 13.45
C THR A 85 -6.12 13.67 14.79
N GLU A 86 -5.28 14.62 15.21
CA GLU A 86 -5.49 15.43 16.43
C GLU A 86 -6.79 16.24 16.35
N THR A 87 -7.22 16.63 15.17
CA THR A 87 -8.48 17.35 14.91
C THR A 87 -9.70 16.42 14.89
N GLY A 88 -9.51 15.11 15.02
CA GLY A 88 -10.56 14.10 15.05
C GLY A 88 -10.93 13.54 13.67
N ASN A 89 -10.47 14.14 12.58
CA ASN A 89 -10.66 13.61 11.22
C ASN A 89 -9.94 12.26 11.05
N VAL A 90 -10.41 11.44 10.13
CA VAL A 90 -9.77 10.17 9.80
C VAL A 90 -8.99 10.30 8.50
N ARG A 91 -7.68 10.09 8.57
CA ARG A 91 -6.81 9.95 7.42
C ARG A 91 -6.71 8.48 7.06
N VAL A 92 -6.98 8.17 5.80
CA VAL A 92 -6.82 6.82 5.25
C VAL A 92 -5.73 6.82 4.20
N TRP A 93 -5.07 5.67 4.03
CA TRP A 93 -4.14 5.47 2.94
C TRP A 93 -4.12 4.02 2.47
N ALA A 94 -3.84 3.85 1.19
CA ALA A 94 -3.65 2.57 0.55
C ALA A 94 -2.33 2.57 -0.22
N ARG A 95 -1.45 1.63 0.07
CA ARG A 95 -0.18 1.44 -0.63
C ARG A 95 -0.32 0.31 -1.63
N MET A 96 0.01 0.62 -2.87
CA MET A 96 -0.13 -0.27 -4.01
C MET A 96 1.21 -0.45 -4.72
N VAL A 97 1.38 -1.57 -5.37
CA VAL A 97 2.55 -1.89 -6.19
C VAL A 97 2.12 -1.94 -7.65
N ASN A 98 2.80 -1.20 -8.52
CA ASN A 98 2.66 -1.35 -9.96
C ASN A 98 3.46 -2.57 -10.41
N CYS A 99 2.78 -3.61 -10.87
CA CYS A 99 3.37 -4.88 -11.31
C CYS A 99 3.66 -4.91 -12.81
N THR A 100 3.55 -3.78 -13.49
CA THR A 100 3.79 -3.67 -14.94
C THR A 100 5.12 -2.98 -15.25
N ASP A 101 5.55 -3.10 -16.50
CA ASP A 101 6.77 -2.45 -17.01
C ASP A 101 6.50 -1.06 -17.60
N PHE A 102 5.30 -0.51 -17.37
CA PHE A 102 4.92 0.82 -17.81
C PHE A 102 4.31 1.64 -16.67
N ALA A 103 4.32 2.96 -16.83
CA ALA A 103 3.72 3.86 -15.85
C ALA A 103 2.19 3.67 -15.84
N LEU A 104 1.60 3.71 -14.64
CA LEU A 104 0.16 3.67 -14.44
C LEU A 104 -0.32 4.99 -13.85
N GLN A 105 -1.50 5.41 -14.30
CA GLN A 105 -2.27 6.45 -13.66
C GLN A 105 -3.52 5.82 -13.08
N LEU A 106 -3.67 5.91 -11.76
CA LEU A 106 -4.83 5.44 -11.03
C LEU A 106 -5.61 6.62 -10.48
N GLU A 107 -6.86 6.40 -10.16
CA GLU A 107 -7.68 7.33 -9.39
C GLU A 107 -8.28 6.60 -8.20
N GLY A 108 -8.24 7.26 -7.04
CA GLY A 108 -8.84 6.77 -5.81
C GLY A 108 -9.84 7.75 -5.22
N ARG A 109 -10.85 7.24 -4.52
CA ARG A 109 -11.79 8.01 -3.68
C ARG A 109 -12.16 7.21 -2.46
N THR A 110 -12.74 7.87 -1.47
CA THR A 110 -13.08 7.24 -0.19
C THR A 110 -14.53 7.50 0.20
N HIS A 111 -15.18 6.45 0.68
CA HIS A 111 -16.42 6.51 1.45
C HIS A 111 -16.07 6.45 2.92
N PHE A 112 -16.53 7.41 3.71
CA PHE A 112 -16.38 7.42 5.16
C PHE A 112 -17.73 7.11 5.80
N LEU A 113 -17.76 6.14 6.72
CA LEU A 113 -18.96 5.54 7.25
C LEU A 113 -18.91 5.55 8.78
N ASN A 114 -20.07 5.58 9.44
CA ASN A 114 -20.20 5.42 10.88
C ASN A 114 -20.23 3.94 11.30
N ALA A 115 -20.37 3.68 12.60
CA ALA A 115 -20.47 2.32 13.14
C ALA A 115 -21.66 1.52 12.55
N GLY A 116 -22.73 2.19 12.15
CA GLY A 116 -23.88 1.56 11.48
C GLY A 116 -23.71 1.42 9.97
N GLN A 117 -22.51 1.68 9.44
CA GLN A 117 -22.17 1.66 8.00
C GLN A 117 -22.95 2.67 7.15
N ALA A 118 -23.56 3.68 7.79
CA ALA A 118 -24.18 4.78 7.07
C ALA A 118 -23.11 5.84 6.67
N PRO A 119 -23.21 6.42 5.48
CA PRO A 119 -22.31 7.51 5.09
C PRO A 119 -22.41 8.69 6.08
N VAL A 120 -21.26 9.18 6.55
CA VAL A 120 -21.18 10.36 7.43
C VAL A 120 -20.96 11.64 6.63
N GLU A 121 -20.51 11.50 5.40
CA GLU A 121 -20.27 12.60 4.46
C GLU A 121 -20.42 12.11 3.02
N GLY A 122 -20.40 13.03 2.06
CA GLY A 122 -20.37 12.67 0.64
C GLY A 122 -19.08 11.92 0.29
N VAL A 123 -19.16 11.05 -0.73
CA VAL A 123 -17.97 10.37 -1.26
C VAL A 123 -16.95 11.41 -1.71
N THR A 124 -15.68 11.22 -1.40
CA THR A 124 -14.63 12.17 -1.77
C THR A 124 -14.44 12.23 -3.29
N ALA A 125 -13.85 13.33 -3.76
CA ALA A 125 -13.51 13.45 -5.17
C ALA A 125 -12.42 12.43 -5.57
N TRP A 126 -12.42 12.03 -6.84
CA TRP A 126 -11.36 11.21 -7.41
C TRP A 126 -10.02 11.95 -7.34
N LYS A 127 -9.00 11.31 -6.77
CA LYS A 127 -7.63 11.81 -6.66
C LYS A 127 -6.68 10.91 -7.43
N ARG A 128 -5.81 11.51 -8.23
CA ARG A 128 -4.86 10.79 -9.07
C ARG A 128 -3.65 10.28 -8.28
N VAL A 129 -3.22 9.09 -8.63
CA VAL A 129 -1.97 8.46 -8.16
C VAL A 129 -1.18 8.02 -9.38
N PHE A 130 0.02 8.59 -9.56
CA PHE A 130 0.94 8.19 -10.60
C PHE A 130 1.93 7.19 -10.05
N MET A 131 2.10 6.09 -10.77
CA MET A 131 3.01 5.01 -10.38
C MET A 131 3.98 4.71 -11.53
N SER A 132 5.26 4.86 -11.27
CA SER A 132 6.30 4.42 -12.20
C SER A 132 6.27 2.90 -12.40
N PRO A 133 6.88 2.37 -13.47
CA PRO A 133 7.02 0.94 -13.64
C PRO A 133 7.65 0.28 -12.41
N ARG A 134 7.16 -0.89 -12.00
CA ARG A 134 7.72 -1.70 -10.90
C ARG A 134 7.92 -0.92 -9.59
N SER A 135 7.09 0.08 -9.32
CA SER A 135 7.21 0.97 -8.16
C SER A 135 6.02 0.89 -7.21
N ILE A 136 6.18 1.50 -6.05
CA ILE A 136 5.13 1.65 -5.04
C ILE A 136 4.48 3.02 -5.21
N GLY A 137 3.14 3.05 -5.18
CA GLY A 137 2.34 4.26 -5.10
C GLY A 137 1.45 4.24 -3.86
N THR A 138 1.12 5.42 -3.34
CA THR A 138 0.24 5.55 -2.18
C THR A 138 -0.91 6.51 -2.49
N PHE A 139 -2.13 6.03 -2.34
CA PHE A 139 -3.32 6.86 -2.27
C PHE A 139 -3.51 7.34 -0.84
N THR A 140 -3.89 8.59 -0.64
CA THR A 140 -4.19 9.14 0.69
C THR A 140 -5.41 10.05 0.61
N ASP A 141 -6.29 9.93 1.61
CA ASP A 141 -7.48 10.75 1.74
C ASP A 141 -7.74 11.13 3.20
N LEU A 142 -8.61 12.12 3.41
CA LEU A 142 -8.94 12.65 4.73
C LEU A 142 -10.44 12.93 4.80
N SER A 143 -11.11 12.45 5.86
CA SER A 143 -12.50 12.78 6.12
C SER A 143 -12.66 14.26 6.51
N ILE A 144 -13.79 14.83 6.14
CA ILE A 144 -14.21 16.16 6.60
C ILE A 144 -14.92 16.03 7.95
N ALA A 145 -15.76 14.99 8.11
CA ALA A 145 -16.44 14.68 9.36
C ALA A 145 -15.42 14.19 10.41
N ALA A 146 -15.37 14.88 11.57
CA ALA A 146 -14.31 14.64 12.54
C ALA A 146 -14.64 13.52 13.54
N LYS A 147 -15.90 13.25 13.88
CA LYS A 147 -16.22 12.44 15.08
C LYS A 147 -16.86 11.10 14.80
N ASP A 148 -17.58 10.95 13.70
CA ASP A 148 -18.47 9.81 13.49
C ASP A 148 -17.93 8.77 12.52
N VAL A 149 -16.72 8.95 12.00
CA VAL A 149 -16.09 7.98 11.09
C VAL A 149 -15.54 6.80 11.89
N GLU A 150 -16.09 5.62 11.62
CA GLU A 150 -15.66 4.36 12.23
C GLU A 150 -15.08 3.37 11.20
N THR A 151 -15.62 3.42 9.97
CA THR A 151 -15.17 2.55 8.88
C THR A 151 -14.98 3.35 7.60
N TYR A 152 -14.27 2.78 6.63
CA TYR A 152 -14.10 3.38 5.32
C TYR A 152 -14.00 2.32 4.21
N LEU A 153 -14.30 2.75 3.00
CA LEU A 153 -14.06 2.00 1.78
C LEU A 153 -13.30 2.89 0.80
N ILE A 154 -12.14 2.45 0.38
CA ILE A 154 -11.38 3.10 -0.70
C ILE A 154 -11.75 2.40 -2.02
N GLU A 155 -12.09 3.17 -3.04
CA GLU A 155 -12.28 2.67 -4.40
C GLU A 155 -11.11 3.13 -5.26
N ILE A 156 -10.58 2.20 -6.05
CA ILE A 156 -9.47 2.44 -7.00
C ILE A 156 -9.91 2.03 -8.39
N ARG A 157 -9.62 2.89 -9.37
CA ARG A 157 -9.85 2.63 -10.80
C ARG A 157 -8.68 3.10 -11.66
N GLU A 158 -8.69 2.77 -12.95
CA GLU A 158 -7.77 3.38 -13.92
C GLU A 158 -8.10 4.87 -14.07
N GLY A 159 -7.06 5.69 -14.10
CA GLY A 159 -7.22 7.13 -14.31
C GLY A 159 -7.49 7.44 -15.78
N THR A 160 -8.41 8.34 -16.03
CA THR A 160 -8.78 8.83 -17.37
C THR A 160 -8.11 10.18 -17.70
#